data_0d04eb9a1216f348bc9330fc16ac9029
#
_entry.id   0d04eb9a1216f348bc9330fc16ac9029
#
_cell.length_a   1.000
_cell.length_b   1.000
_cell.length_c   1.000
_cell.angle_alpha   90.00
_cell.angle_beta   90.00
_cell.angle_gamma   90.00
#
_symmetry.space_group_name_H-M   'P 1'
#
loop_
_entity.id
_entity.type
_entity.pdbx_description
1 polymer ?
#
loop_
_entity_poly.entity_id
_entity_poly.type
_entity_poly.pdbx_seq_one_letter_code
_entity_poly.pdbx_strand_id
1 'polypeptide(L)'
;MATSGIEEVAMRLLEAFYDLSGHDPTRPVPVGAPGSQEGAAATAGVEPGSTECSIAVRYLLNQGYVEKTDVSDAYTISVPGIDRVREMRGLADPASSKGGNRMSDQTQRRLLTVLAIAIAMVLTRPVNRYIAEEIPERRGIRDDLAEAALQGLVRAAAFFAASLLVRRLAGPR
;
A
#
# COMPACT_ATOMS: atom_id res chain seq x y z
N MET A 1 6.03 17.92 -20.87
CA MET A 1 4.90 17.69 -21.77
C MET A 1 4.67 16.21 -22.16
N ALA A 2 5.53 15.26 -21.76
CA ALA A 2 5.37 13.82 -22.09
C ALA A 2 4.43 13.04 -21.15
N THR A 3 4.03 13.60 -20.03
CA THR A 3 3.24 12.91 -18.99
C THR A 3 1.78 12.69 -19.40
N SER A 4 1.22 13.59 -20.21
CA SER A 4 -0.18 13.52 -20.66
C SER A 4 -0.47 12.29 -21.55
N GLY A 5 0.48 11.90 -22.40
CA GLY A 5 0.30 10.76 -23.30
C GLY A 5 0.33 9.40 -22.58
N ILE A 6 1.21 9.25 -21.59
CA ILE A 6 1.35 7.99 -20.83
C ILE A 6 0.11 7.74 -19.96
N GLU A 7 -0.43 8.79 -19.35
CA GLU A 7 -1.65 8.70 -18.55
C GLU A 7 -2.85 8.30 -19.41
N GLU A 8 -2.99 8.87 -20.60
CA GLU A 8 -4.06 8.51 -21.54
C GLU A 8 -3.96 7.03 -21.95
N VAL A 9 -2.76 6.55 -22.28
CA VAL A 9 -2.52 5.15 -22.62
C VAL A 9 -2.81 4.23 -21.43
N ALA A 10 -2.41 4.63 -20.24
CA ALA A 10 -2.67 3.88 -19.01
C ALA A 10 -4.18 3.78 -18.73
N MET A 11 -4.94 4.87 -18.95
CA MET A 11 -6.39 4.83 -18.75
C MET A 11 -7.11 3.95 -19.78
N ARG A 12 -6.71 3.96 -21.05
CA ARG A 12 -7.24 3.02 -22.07
C ARG A 12 -6.92 1.57 -21.69
N LEU A 13 -5.72 1.33 -21.19
CA LEU A 13 -5.31 0.00 -20.71
C LEU A 13 -6.14 -0.45 -19.50
N LEU A 14 -6.43 0.46 -18.57
CA LEU A 14 -7.28 0.20 -17.40
C LEU A 14 -8.71 -0.15 -17.82
N GLU A 15 -9.27 0.54 -18.81
CA GLU A 15 -10.58 0.21 -19.38
C GLU A 15 -10.60 -1.18 -19.99
N ALA A 16 -9.52 -1.56 -20.72
CA ALA A 16 -9.40 -2.89 -21.28
C ALA A 16 -9.34 -3.97 -20.18
N PHE A 17 -8.61 -3.73 -19.08
CA PHE A 17 -8.61 -4.62 -17.91
C PHE A 17 -10.02 -4.77 -17.32
N TYR A 18 -10.74 -3.67 -17.18
CA TYR A 18 -12.11 -3.64 -16.65
C TYR A 18 -13.06 -4.49 -17.50
N ASP A 19 -13.02 -4.33 -18.82
CA ASP A 19 -13.91 -5.04 -19.73
C ASP A 19 -13.56 -6.54 -19.81
N LEU A 20 -12.27 -6.88 -19.89
CA LEU A 20 -11.82 -8.28 -19.98
C LEU A 20 -11.97 -9.04 -18.66
N SER A 21 -11.86 -8.36 -17.51
CA SER A 21 -12.13 -8.98 -16.22
C SER A 21 -13.61 -9.29 -15.99
N GLY A 22 -14.51 -8.66 -16.74
CA GLY A 22 -15.96 -8.72 -16.51
C GLY A 22 -16.35 -8.07 -15.18
N HIS A 23 -15.56 -7.08 -14.73
CA HIS A 23 -15.73 -6.34 -13.47
C HIS A 23 -15.38 -7.15 -12.21
N ASP A 24 -14.77 -8.32 -12.38
CA ASP A 24 -14.35 -9.19 -11.28
C ASP A 24 -12.89 -8.90 -10.89
N PRO A 25 -12.63 -8.40 -9.66
CA PRO A 25 -11.28 -8.08 -9.20
C PRO A 25 -10.41 -9.33 -8.95
N THR A 26 -10.98 -10.53 -8.98
CA THR A 26 -10.24 -11.78 -8.79
C THR A 26 -9.80 -12.43 -10.09
N ARG A 27 -10.36 -11.98 -11.21
CA ARG A 27 -10.09 -12.57 -12.52
C ARG A 27 -8.79 -12.03 -13.11
N PRO A 28 -7.78 -12.88 -13.34
CA PRO A 28 -6.53 -12.46 -13.96
C PRO A 28 -6.76 -12.16 -15.45
N VAL A 29 -6.22 -11.05 -15.92
CA VAL A 29 -6.27 -10.61 -17.31
C VAL A 29 -4.83 -10.50 -17.81
N PRO A 30 -4.45 -11.20 -18.91
CA PRO A 30 -3.14 -11.07 -19.50
C PRO A 30 -2.98 -9.70 -20.17
N VAL A 31 -1.79 -9.12 -20.09
CA VAL A 31 -1.45 -7.90 -20.85
C VAL A 31 -1.40 -8.23 -22.36
N GLY A 32 -0.88 -9.39 -22.70
CA GLY A 32 -0.68 -9.87 -24.07
C GLY A 32 0.80 -10.06 -24.38
N ALA A 33 1.11 -11.10 -25.15
CA ALA A 33 2.47 -11.35 -25.63
C ALA A 33 2.81 -10.40 -26.79
N PRO A 34 4.09 -10.06 -27.02
CA PRO A 34 4.51 -9.29 -28.19
C PRO A 34 3.98 -9.90 -29.48
N GLY A 35 3.31 -9.09 -30.31
CA GLY A 35 2.69 -9.53 -31.56
C GLY A 35 1.34 -10.27 -31.41
N SER A 36 0.84 -10.45 -30.18
CA SER A 36 -0.49 -11.03 -29.94
C SER A 36 -1.58 -9.98 -30.15
N GLN A 37 -2.70 -10.42 -30.72
CA GLN A 37 -3.93 -9.61 -30.77
C GLN A 37 -4.87 -9.89 -29.58
N GLU A 38 -4.39 -10.65 -28.59
CA GLU A 38 -5.14 -11.00 -27.38
C GLU A 38 -4.56 -10.30 -26.16
N GLY A 39 -5.42 -9.96 -25.21
CA GLY A 39 -5.05 -9.34 -23.95
C GLY A 39 -5.40 -7.86 -23.85
N ALA A 40 -5.12 -7.28 -22.69
CA ALA A 40 -5.52 -5.91 -22.37
C ALA A 40 -4.83 -4.87 -23.27
N ALA A 41 -3.54 -5.08 -23.62
CA ALA A 41 -2.81 -4.16 -24.49
C ALA A 41 -3.42 -4.09 -25.90
N ALA A 42 -3.70 -5.25 -26.52
CA ALA A 42 -4.32 -5.29 -27.82
C ALA A 42 -5.71 -4.66 -27.81
N THR A 43 -6.53 -4.91 -26.79
CA THR A 43 -7.85 -4.30 -26.61
C THR A 43 -7.76 -2.78 -26.45
N ALA A 44 -6.73 -2.28 -25.77
CA ALA A 44 -6.46 -0.86 -25.60
C ALA A 44 -5.86 -0.18 -26.84
N GLY A 45 -5.55 -0.94 -27.90
CA GLY A 45 -4.86 -0.43 -29.08
C GLY A 45 -3.39 -0.04 -28.81
N VAL A 46 -2.76 -0.71 -27.87
CA VAL A 46 -1.35 -0.54 -27.50
C VAL A 46 -0.58 -1.80 -27.90
N GLU A 47 0.60 -1.62 -28.47
CA GLU A 47 1.43 -2.78 -28.85
C GLU A 47 1.93 -3.52 -27.60
N PRO A 48 1.56 -4.83 -27.42
CA PRO A 48 2.04 -5.63 -26.30
C PRO A 48 3.58 -5.75 -26.33
N GLY A 49 4.22 -5.57 -25.16
CA GLY A 49 5.68 -5.61 -25.04
C GLY A 49 6.38 -4.32 -25.45
N SER A 50 5.69 -3.30 -25.93
CA SER A 50 6.29 -1.99 -26.18
C SER A 50 6.72 -1.30 -24.89
N THR A 51 7.66 -0.36 -25.01
CA THR A 51 8.08 0.47 -23.87
C THR A 51 6.90 1.26 -23.31
N GLU A 52 6.03 1.75 -24.17
CA GLU A 52 4.84 2.51 -23.78
C GLU A 52 3.88 1.66 -22.96
N CYS A 53 3.59 0.43 -23.39
CA CYS A 53 2.79 -0.53 -22.65
C CYS A 53 3.39 -0.81 -21.26
N SER A 54 4.69 -1.06 -21.20
CA SER A 54 5.39 -1.36 -19.94
C SER A 54 5.34 -0.19 -18.96
N ILE A 55 5.49 1.04 -19.43
CA ILE A 55 5.37 2.25 -18.61
C ILE A 55 3.94 2.45 -18.13
N ALA A 56 2.94 2.23 -19.00
CA ALA A 56 1.53 2.34 -18.66
C ALA A 56 1.12 1.32 -17.60
N VAL A 57 1.54 0.05 -17.73
CA VAL A 57 1.29 -0.98 -16.71
C VAL A 57 1.94 -0.60 -15.38
N ARG A 58 3.19 -0.12 -15.40
CA ARG A 58 3.88 0.34 -14.18
C ARG A 58 3.15 1.53 -13.54
N TYR A 59 2.62 2.45 -14.33
CA TYR A 59 1.81 3.55 -13.84
C TYR A 59 0.57 3.03 -13.11
N LEU A 60 -0.18 2.10 -13.71
CA LEU A 60 -1.37 1.49 -13.11
C LEU A 60 -1.06 0.75 -11.81
N LEU A 61 0.06 0.02 -11.74
CA LEU A 61 0.54 -0.63 -10.53
C LEU A 61 0.88 0.38 -9.42
N ASN A 62 1.56 1.46 -9.76
CA ASN A 62 1.94 2.51 -8.81
C ASN A 62 0.72 3.25 -8.25
N GLN A 63 -0.31 3.43 -9.06
CA GLN A 63 -1.58 4.01 -8.64
C GLN A 63 -2.46 3.02 -7.85
N GLY A 64 -2.10 1.74 -7.84
CA GLY A 64 -2.88 0.69 -7.20
C GLY A 64 -4.17 0.35 -7.93
N TYR A 65 -4.27 0.66 -9.23
CA TYR A 65 -5.43 0.34 -10.05
C TYR A 65 -5.44 -1.10 -10.55
N VAL A 66 -4.26 -1.71 -10.64
CA VAL A 66 -4.08 -3.13 -10.95
C VAL A 66 -3.10 -3.76 -9.98
N GLU A 67 -3.21 -5.06 -9.79
CA GLU A 67 -2.32 -5.85 -8.94
C GLU A 67 -1.71 -6.98 -9.77
N LYS A 68 -0.42 -7.26 -9.48
CA LYS A 68 0.28 -8.36 -10.15
C LYS A 68 -0.20 -9.69 -9.59
N THR A 69 -0.47 -10.65 -10.47
CA THR A 69 -0.81 -12.03 -10.09
C THR A 69 0.42 -12.93 -10.08
N ASP A 70 0.27 -14.14 -9.57
CA ASP A 70 1.31 -15.18 -9.64
C ASP A 70 1.49 -15.73 -11.08
N VAL A 71 0.55 -15.43 -11.98
CA VAL A 71 0.62 -15.80 -13.40
C VAL A 71 1.48 -14.77 -14.12
N SER A 72 2.43 -15.24 -14.92
CA SER A 72 3.32 -14.38 -15.70
C SER A 72 2.51 -13.48 -16.63
N ASP A 73 2.82 -12.19 -16.63
CA ASP A 73 2.22 -11.15 -17.47
C ASP A 73 0.68 -10.99 -17.34
N ALA A 74 0.10 -11.48 -16.24
CA ALA A 74 -1.29 -11.28 -15.91
C ALA A 74 -1.46 -10.39 -14.69
N TYR A 75 -2.52 -9.58 -14.70
CA TYR A 75 -2.85 -8.64 -13.64
C TYR A 75 -4.34 -8.73 -13.33
N THR A 76 -4.71 -8.46 -12.10
CA THR A 76 -6.10 -8.28 -11.69
C THR A 76 -6.40 -6.80 -11.54
N ILE A 77 -7.60 -6.40 -11.93
CA ILE A 77 -8.05 -5.04 -11.66
C ILE A 77 -8.42 -4.91 -10.18
N SER A 78 -7.93 -3.88 -9.51
CA SER A 78 -8.26 -3.62 -8.12
C SER A 78 -9.60 -2.90 -7.97
N VAL A 79 -10.17 -2.89 -6.76
CA VAL A 79 -11.40 -2.13 -6.48
C VAL A 79 -11.24 -0.63 -6.83
N PRO A 80 -10.14 0.06 -6.46
CA PRO A 80 -9.87 1.42 -6.92
C PRO A 80 -9.82 1.57 -8.44
N GLY A 81 -9.30 0.56 -9.15
CA GLY A 81 -9.27 0.56 -10.62
C GLY A 81 -10.68 0.47 -11.21
N ILE A 82 -11.54 -0.39 -10.67
CA ILE A 82 -12.94 -0.50 -11.07
C ILE A 82 -13.68 0.82 -10.84
N ASP A 83 -13.52 1.43 -9.67
CA ASP A 83 -14.16 2.70 -9.34
C ASP A 83 -13.69 3.82 -10.28
N ARG A 84 -12.40 3.85 -10.62
CA ARG A 84 -11.84 4.82 -11.57
C ARG A 84 -12.44 4.69 -12.95
N VAL A 85 -12.60 3.47 -13.49
CA VAL A 85 -13.24 3.25 -14.79
C VAL A 85 -14.72 3.66 -14.76
N ARG A 86 -15.44 3.33 -13.69
CA ARG A 86 -16.84 3.74 -13.51
C ARG A 86 -16.98 5.26 -13.49
N GLU A 87 -16.07 5.95 -12.82
CA GLU A 87 -16.01 7.42 -12.80
C GLU A 87 -15.80 7.98 -14.21
N MET A 88 -14.82 7.45 -14.95
CA MET A 88 -14.54 7.89 -16.32
C MET A 88 -15.72 7.66 -17.27
N ARG A 89 -16.46 6.55 -17.09
CA ARG A 89 -17.65 6.23 -17.90
C ARG A 89 -18.94 6.91 -17.41
N GLY A 90 -18.88 7.72 -16.37
CA GLY A 90 -20.06 8.37 -15.79
C GLY A 90 -21.04 7.37 -15.14
N LEU A 91 -20.56 6.16 -14.82
CA LEU A 91 -21.32 5.08 -14.16
C LEU A 91 -21.12 5.08 -12.64
N ALA A 92 -20.44 6.08 -12.11
CA ALA A 92 -20.19 6.19 -10.69
C ALA A 92 -21.51 6.41 -9.94
N ASP A 93 -21.85 5.48 -9.06
CA ASP A 93 -22.94 5.68 -8.10
C ASP A 93 -22.61 6.90 -7.22
N PRO A 94 -23.50 7.90 -7.12
CA PRO A 94 -23.25 9.09 -6.29
C PRO A 94 -23.04 8.73 -4.80
N ALA A 95 -23.42 7.53 -4.37
CA ALA A 95 -23.17 7.00 -3.03
C ALA A 95 -21.75 6.44 -2.86
N SER A 96 -21.09 6.01 -3.93
CA SER A 96 -19.73 5.43 -3.89
C SER A 96 -18.65 6.51 -3.82
N SER A 97 -18.92 7.73 -4.32
CA SER A 97 -17.97 8.85 -4.30
C SER A 97 -17.65 9.40 -2.91
N LYS A 98 -18.38 8.98 -1.86
CA LYS A 98 -18.07 9.27 -0.45
C LYS A 98 -17.07 8.33 0.19
N GLY A 99 -16.60 7.32 -0.52
CA GLY A 99 -15.49 6.46 -0.10
C GLY A 99 -14.17 7.17 -0.33
N GLY A 100 -13.87 8.18 0.50
CA GLY A 100 -12.61 8.90 0.47
C GLY A 100 -11.46 7.91 0.49
N ASN A 101 -10.45 8.24 -0.31
CA ASN A 101 -9.04 7.84 -0.24
C ASN A 101 -8.79 6.59 0.64
N ARG A 102 -9.31 5.43 0.24
CA ARG A 102 -8.93 4.17 0.87
C ARG A 102 -7.50 3.91 0.46
N MET A 103 -6.59 4.44 1.28
CA MET A 103 -5.19 4.04 1.25
C MET A 103 -5.15 2.52 1.14
N SER A 104 -4.37 1.99 0.19
CA SER A 104 -4.21 0.55 0.07
C SER A 104 -3.88 -0.02 1.45
N ASP A 105 -4.38 -1.20 1.79
CA ASP A 105 -4.13 -1.84 3.09
C ASP A 105 -2.63 -1.88 3.42
N GLN A 106 -1.79 -1.96 2.40
CA GLN A 106 -0.34 -1.95 2.55
C GLN A 106 0.20 -0.55 2.93
N THR A 107 -0.35 0.52 2.36
CA THR A 107 0.02 1.90 2.72
C THR A 107 -0.50 2.24 4.11
N GLN A 108 -1.70 1.81 4.45
CA GLN A 108 -2.28 1.98 5.77
C GLN A 108 -1.46 1.23 6.83
N ARG A 109 -1.04 -0.01 6.57
CA ARG A 109 -0.14 -0.78 7.46
C ARG A 109 1.21 -0.09 7.64
N ARG A 110 1.81 0.42 6.57
CA ARG A 110 3.09 1.16 6.63
C ARG A 110 2.95 2.44 7.45
N LEU A 111 1.88 3.20 7.24
CA LEU A 111 1.63 4.44 7.96
C LEU A 111 1.36 4.18 9.45
N LEU A 112 0.60 3.13 9.78
CA LEU A 112 0.39 2.69 11.16
C LEU A 112 1.69 2.23 11.82
N THR A 113 2.56 1.54 11.10
CA THR A 113 3.88 1.11 11.60
C THR A 113 4.77 2.31 11.89
N VAL A 114 4.85 3.28 10.96
CA VAL A 114 5.63 4.51 11.16
C VAL A 114 5.09 5.33 12.33
N LEU A 115 3.77 5.45 12.45
CA LEU A 115 3.13 6.15 13.56
C LEU A 115 3.41 5.45 14.90
N ALA A 116 3.34 4.11 14.95
CA ALA A 116 3.64 3.34 16.14
C ALA A 116 5.10 3.52 16.58
N ILE A 117 6.05 3.53 15.65
CA ILE A 117 7.47 3.79 15.90
C ILE A 117 7.67 5.22 16.43
N ALA A 118 7.02 6.21 15.82
CA ALA A 118 7.12 7.61 16.26
C ALA A 118 6.57 7.80 17.68
N ILE A 119 5.43 7.19 18.00
CA ILE A 119 4.84 7.22 19.36
C ILE A 119 5.77 6.53 20.35
N ALA A 120 6.32 5.36 20.01
CA ALA A 120 7.27 4.65 20.85
C ALA A 120 8.52 5.50 21.15
N MET A 121 9.07 6.20 20.15
CA MET A 121 10.22 7.10 20.34
C MET A 121 9.90 8.29 21.25
N VAL A 122 8.71 8.87 21.13
CA VAL A 122 8.30 10.00 22.00
C VAL A 122 8.08 9.57 23.43
N LEU A 123 7.48 8.39 23.65
CA LEU A 123 7.22 7.86 24.99
C LEU A 123 8.48 7.37 25.70
N THR A 124 9.48 6.91 24.97
CA THR A 124 10.75 6.44 25.59
C THR A 124 11.70 7.57 25.96
N ARG A 125 11.58 8.76 25.37
CA ARG A 125 12.46 9.91 25.68
C ARG A 125 12.43 10.35 27.16
N PRO A 126 11.28 10.58 27.81
CA PRO A 126 11.25 11.00 29.22
C PRO A 126 11.75 9.90 30.16
N VAL A 127 11.48 8.62 29.84
CA VAL A 127 11.89 7.48 30.67
C VAL A 127 13.42 7.30 30.65
N ASN A 128 14.05 7.44 29.49
CA ASN A 128 15.52 7.39 29.37
C ASN A 128 16.20 8.53 30.16
N ARG A 129 15.57 9.71 30.21
CA ARG A 129 16.11 10.86 30.97
C ARG A 129 16.00 10.63 32.47
N TYR A 130 14.88 10.06 32.92
CA TYR A 130 14.66 9.73 34.34
C TYR A 130 15.62 8.65 34.86
N ILE A 131 15.86 7.62 34.05
CA ILE A 131 16.81 6.53 34.38
C ILE A 131 18.25 7.04 34.44
N ALA A 132 18.63 7.99 33.56
CA ALA A 132 19.98 8.54 33.52
C ALA A 132 20.30 9.47 34.72
N GLU A 133 19.29 10.13 35.30
CA GLU A 133 19.46 11.04 36.44
C GLU A 133 19.53 10.33 37.80
N GLU A 134 19.00 9.09 37.93
CA GLU A 134 18.82 8.44 39.25
C GLU A 134 19.85 7.31 39.53
N ILE A 135 20.74 7.00 38.57
CA ILE A 135 21.74 5.93 38.74
C ILE A 135 23.09 6.52 39.16
N PRO A 136 23.61 6.19 40.38
CA PRO A 136 24.91 6.70 40.84
C PRO A 136 26.07 6.10 40.04
N GLU A 137 27.15 6.88 39.88
CA GLU A 137 28.34 6.63 39.03
C GLU A 137 29.17 5.37 39.33
N ARG A 138 28.80 4.51 40.28
CA ARG A 138 29.50 3.25 40.55
C ARG A 138 28.83 2.07 39.84
N ARG A 139 29.19 1.88 38.58
CA ARG A 139 28.66 0.82 37.72
C ARG A 139 29.27 -0.54 38.04
N GLY A 140 28.44 -1.46 38.55
CA GLY A 140 28.73 -2.89 38.58
C GLY A 140 28.07 -3.59 37.39
N ILE A 141 28.64 -4.71 36.93
CA ILE A 141 28.06 -5.51 35.81
C ILE A 141 26.58 -5.89 36.03
N ARG A 142 26.17 -5.99 37.30
CA ARG A 142 24.77 -6.27 37.70
C ARG A 142 23.84 -5.09 37.43
N ASP A 143 24.32 -3.86 37.55
CA ASP A 143 23.56 -2.65 37.35
C ASP A 143 23.35 -2.41 35.83
N ASP A 144 24.36 -2.68 35.00
CA ASP A 144 24.27 -2.63 33.55
C ASP A 144 23.26 -3.66 33.00
N LEU A 145 23.20 -4.85 33.63
CA LEU A 145 22.24 -5.89 33.23
C LEU A 145 20.81 -5.54 33.65
N ALA A 146 20.65 -4.94 34.83
CA ALA A 146 19.34 -4.45 35.30
C ALA A 146 18.83 -3.29 34.45
N GLU A 147 19.71 -2.37 34.07
CA GLU A 147 19.38 -1.25 33.18
C GLU A 147 18.96 -1.74 31.80
N ALA A 148 19.71 -2.68 31.18
CA ALA A 148 19.37 -3.28 29.90
C ALA A 148 18.03 -4.04 29.95
N ALA A 149 17.76 -4.77 31.04
CA ALA A 149 16.49 -5.46 31.23
C ALA A 149 15.32 -4.48 31.39
N LEU A 150 15.50 -3.41 32.13
CA LEU A 150 14.48 -2.38 32.34
C LEU A 150 14.17 -1.63 31.05
N GLN A 151 15.20 -1.26 30.28
CA GLN A 151 15.03 -0.64 28.96
C GLN A 151 14.31 -1.57 27.96
N GLY A 152 14.63 -2.87 28.00
CA GLY A 152 13.96 -3.89 27.20
C GLY A 152 12.47 -4.01 27.56
N LEU A 153 12.14 -4.04 28.84
CA LEU A 153 10.78 -4.13 29.36
C LEU A 153 9.94 -2.90 28.99
N VAL A 154 10.49 -1.69 29.13
CA VAL A 154 9.83 -0.44 28.75
C VAL A 154 9.55 -0.39 27.25
N ARG A 155 10.50 -0.82 26.43
CA ARG A 155 10.29 -0.91 24.98
C ARG A 155 9.20 -1.92 24.63
N ALA A 156 9.21 -3.10 25.22
CA ALA A 156 8.19 -4.12 25.00
C ALA A 156 6.79 -3.64 25.42
N ALA A 157 6.67 -2.98 26.58
CA ALA A 157 5.43 -2.41 27.07
C ALA A 157 4.90 -1.29 26.13
N ALA A 158 5.79 -0.43 25.61
CA ALA A 158 5.42 0.61 24.68
C ALA A 158 4.90 0.02 23.34
N PHE A 159 5.54 -1.02 22.81
CA PHE A 159 5.07 -1.74 21.63
C PHE A 159 3.71 -2.41 21.87
N PHE A 160 3.52 -3.02 23.03
CA PHE A 160 2.27 -3.67 23.38
C PHE A 160 1.13 -2.65 23.51
N ALA A 161 1.35 -1.52 24.18
CA ALA A 161 0.38 -0.43 24.30
C ALA A 161 0.03 0.18 22.94
N ALA A 162 1.02 0.41 22.08
CA ALA A 162 0.80 0.92 20.73
C ALA A 162 -0.02 -0.07 19.89
N SER A 163 0.24 -1.37 19.98
CA SER A 163 -0.51 -2.40 19.26
C SER A 163 -1.95 -2.51 19.72
N LEU A 164 -2.23 -2.38 21.02
CA LEU A 164 -3.58 -2.35 21.58
C LEU A 164 -4.36 -1.11 21.14
N LEU A 165 -3.71 0.06 21.12
CA LEU A 165 -4.31 1.32 20.66
C LEU A 165 -4.70 1.25 19.18
N VAL A 166 -3.79 0.74 18.35
CA VAL A 166 -4.05 0.51 16.91
C VAL A 166 -5.22 -0.46 16.72
N ARG A 167 -5.26 -1.56 17.50
CA ARG A 167 -6.33 -2.55 17.41
C ARG A 167 -7.68 -1.98 17.85
N ARG A 168 -7.70 -1.08 18.82
CA ARG A 168 -8.91 -0.43 19.32
C ARG A 168 -9.43 0.66 18.40
N LEU A 169 -8.52 1.41 17.73
CA LEU A 169 -8.86 2.44 16.75
C LEU A 169 -9.28 1.86 15.40
N ALA A 170 -8.73 0.69 15.02
CA ALA A 170 -9.11 -0.01 13.79
C ALA A 170 -10.50 -0.68 13.88
N GLY A 171 -11.13 -0.75 15.05
CA GLY A 171 -12.47 -1.29 15.29
C GLY A 171 -12.59 -2.78 14.96
N PRO A 172 -13.47 -3.52 15.62
CA PRO A 172 -13.84 -4.85 15.16
C PRO A 172 -14.71 -4.70 13.91
N ARG A 173 -14.30 -5.34 12.82
CA ARG A 173 -15.16 -5.64 11.68
C ARG A 173 -15.88 -6.94 11.92
#